data_6eba1c46b05fa7670b4e7e2b9c4658ab
#
_entry.id   6eba1c46b05fa7670b4e7e2b9c4658ab
#
_cell.length_a   1.000
_cell.length_b   1.000
_cell.length_c   1.000
_cell.angle_alpha   90.00
_cell.angle_beta   90.00
_cell.angle_gamma   90.00
#
_symmetry.space_group_name_H-M   'P 1'
#
loop_
_entity.id
_entity.type
_entity.pdbx_description
1 polymer ?
#
loop_
_entity_poly.entity_id
_entity_poly.type
_entity_poly.pdbx_seq_one_letter_code
_entity_poly.pdbx_strand_id
1 'polypeptide(L)'
;PCSPFSVSTGLMADTAAIAADKGVGLHTHLAENSEDIDYSLAQFGQRPGDYAEALGWTGEHVWHAHCVQLNDDEIDLFARTQTGVAHCPCSNMRLASGIAPVRKMIDSGVPVGLGVDGSSSSDSGHLLNEARQTMLLQRVMSGANNLTARQALRLATRGGADVLNRKD
;
A
#
# COMPACT_ATOMS: atom_id res chain seq x y z
N PRO A 1 -10.33 -1.47 10.62
CA PRO A 1 -9.21 -2.23 11.19
C PRO A 1 -7.86 -1.56 10.89
N CYS A 2 -6.94 -1.54 11.86
CA CYS A 2 -5.61 -0.96 11.67
C CYS A 2 -4.76 -1.87 10.76
N SER A 3 -4.78 -3.16 11.02
CA SER A 3 -4.08 -4.17 10.23
C SER A 3 -4.80 -5.53 10.36
N PRO A 4 -4.56 -6.49 9.44
CA PRO A 4 -5.18 -7.82 9.52
C PRO A 4 -4.86 -8.59 10.80
N PHE A 5 -3.71 -8.34 11.44
CA PHE A 5 -3.32 -9.01 12.68
C PHE A 5 -3.75 -8.28 13.95
N SER A 6 -4.31 -7.09 13.86
CA SER A 6 -4.83 -6.34 15.02
C SER A 6 -6.29 -6.62 15.32
N VAL A 7 -6.97 -7.42 14.47
CA VAL A 7 -8.39 -7.72 14.57
C VAL A 7 -8.71 -9.16 14.13
N SER A 8 -9.89 -9.65 14.47
CA SER A 8 -10.30 -11.00 14.04
C SER A 8 -10.66 -11.04 12.54
N THR A 9 -10.55 -12.23 11.93
CA THR A 9 -11.00 -12.51 10.56
C THR A 9 -12.47 -12.11 10.36
N GLY A 10 -13.35 -12.39 11.34
CA GLY A 10 -14.75 -11.98 11.28
C GLY A 10 -14.92 -10.47 11.19
N LEU A 11 -14.17 -9.70 11.99
CA LEU A 11 -14.24 -8.24 11.92
C LEU A 11 -13.73 -7.69 10.58
N MET A 12 -12.71 -8.30 10.00
CA MET A 12 -12.28 -7.94 8.64
C MET A 12 -13.40 -8.14 7.62
N ALA A 13 -14.01 -9.33 7.60
CA ALA A 13 -15.10 -9.65 6.67
C ALA A 13 -16.33 -8.76 6.87
N ASP A 14 -16.75 -8.56 8.12
CA ASP A 14 -17.90 -7.69 8.46
C ASP A 14 -17.65 -6.25 8.03
N THR A 15 -16.43 -5.74 8.22
CA THR A 15 -16.06 -4.38 7.80
C THR A 15 -16.12 -4.23 6.27
N ALA A 16 -15.67 -5.24 5.52
CA ALA A 16 -15.78 -5.23 4.06
C ALA A 16 -17.24 -5.23 3.60
N ALA A 17 -18.09 -6.05 4.23
CA ALA A 17 -19.54 -6.10 3.93
C ALA A 17 -20.23 -4.76 4.25
N ILE A 18 -19.91 -4.13 5.38
CA ILE A 18 -20.47 -2.82 5.76
C ILE A 18 -20.01 -1.74 4.77
N ALA A 19 -18.73 -1.73 4.37
CA ALA A 19 -18.24 -0.76 3.41
C ALA A 19 -18.95 -0.89 2.06
N ALA A 20 -19.16 -2.11 1.57
CA ALA A 20 -19.91 -2.37 0.35
C ALA A 20 -21.38 -1.90 0.46
N ASP A 21 -22.07 -2.19 1.58
CA ASP A 21 -23.45 -1.73 1.83
C ASP A 21 -23.57 -0.19 1.85
N LYS A 22 -22.56 0.49 2.40
CA LYS A 22 -22.54 1.95 2.52
C LYS A 22 -21.95 2.67 1.31
N GLY A 23 -21.36 1.94 0.36
CA GLY A 23 -20.68 2.53 -0.79
C GLY A 23 -19.47 3.40 -0.40
N VAL A 24 -18.71 2.99 0.63
CA VAL A 24 -17.52 3.70 1.12
C VAL A 24 -16.26 2.88 0.90
N GLY A 25 -15.11 3.57 0.84
CA GLY A 25 -13.82 2.90 0.65
C GLY A 25 -13.32 2.17 1.90
N LEU A 26 -12.40 1.22 1.70
CA LEU A 26 -11.72 0.45 2.74
C LEU A 26 -10.23 0.78 2.76
N HIS A 27 -9.69 0.88 3.96
CA HIS A 27 -8.25 1.11 4.16
C HIS A 27 -7.72 0.33 5.36
N THR A 28 -6.53 -0.28 5.19
CA THR A 28 -5.76 -0.89 6.27
C THR A 28 -4.26 -0.87 5.94
N HIS A 29 -3.42 -1.19 6.93
CA HIS A 29 -2.00 -1.45 6.72
C HIS A 29 -1.82 -2.90 6.28
N LEU A 30 -0.95 -3.16 5.30
CA LEU A 30 -0.77 -4.51 4.75
C LEU A 30 0.66 -4.75 4.30
N ALA A 31 1.21 -5.92 4.64
CA ALA A 31 2.52 -6.38 4.19
C ALA A 31 3.62 -5.32 4.40
N GLU A 32 3.65 -4.71 5.56
CA GLU A 32 4.58 -3.63 5.88
C GLU A 32 6.00 -4.18 6.11
N ASN A 33 6.13 -5.25 6.88
CA ASN A 33 7.40 -5.85 7.24
C ASN A 33 7.39 -7.37 7.08
N SER A 34 8.53 -8.04 7.30
CA SER A 34 8.65 -9.49 7.16
C SER A 34 7.79 -10.26 8.16
N GLU A 35 7.63 -9.71 9.37
CA GLU A 35 6.81 -10.31 10.42
C GLU A 35 5.34 -10.38 10.02
N ASP A 36 4.85 -9.47 9.19
CA ASP A 36 3.48 -9.52 8.64
C ASP A 36 3.30 -10.76 7.75
N ILE A 37 4.32 -11.09 6.96
CA ILE A 37 4.29 -12.28 6.10
C ILE A 37 4.29 -13.54 6.96
N ASP A 38 5.22 -13.63 7.92
CA ASP A 38 5.37 -14.78 8.80
C ASP A 38 4.08 -15.01 9.61
N TYR A 39 3.51 -13.96 10.16
CA TYR A 39 2.25 -14.04 10.89
C TYR A 39 1.10 -14.50 9.99
N SER A 40 0.94 -13.92 8.80
CA SER A 40 -0.14 -14.25 7.88
C SER A 40 -0.09 -15.72 7.45
N LEU A 41 1.11 -16.19 7.10
CA LEU A 41 1.31 -17.60 6.75
C LEU A 41 1.04 -18.54 7.94
N ALA A 42 1.51 -18.19 9.14
CA ALA A 42 1.33 -19.03 10.33
C ALA A 42 -0.14 -19.08 10.80
N GLN A 43 -0.86 -17.98 10.73
CA GLN A 43 -2.23 -17.90 11.26
C GLN A 43 -3.30 -18.24 10.22
N PHE A 44 -3.08 -17.89 8.97
CA PHE A 44 -4.10 -17.98 7.90
C PHE A 44 -3.71 -18.93 6.78
N GLY A 45 -2.44 -19.39 6.73
CA GLY A 45 -1.92 -20.24 5.64
C GLY A 45 -1.83 -19.52 4.29
N GLN A 46 -1.94 -18.18 4.27
CA GLN A 46 -1.99 -17.35 3.09
C GLN A 46 -1.05 -16.16 3.25
N ARG A 47 -0.55 -15.61 2.14
CA ARG A 47 0.15 -14.33 2.15
C ARG A 47 -0.85 -13.18 2.39
N PRO A 48 -0.38 -12.00 2.85
CA PRO A 48 -1.26 -10.89 3.19
C PRO A 48 -2.19 -10.44 2.06
N GLY A 49 -1.73 -10.39 0.82
CA GLY A 49 -2.56 -10.01 -0.34
C GLY A 49 -3.66 -11.03 -0.63
N ASP A 50 -3.33 -12.33 -0.60
CA ASP A 50 -4.30 -13.43 -0.79
C ASP A 50 -5.35 -13.44 0.32
N TYR A 51 -4.91 -13.22 1.56
CA TYR A 51 -5.81 -13.12 2.71
C TYR A 51 -6.74 -11.90 2.60
N ALA A 52 -6.22 -10.77 2.14
CA ALA A 52 -7.03 -9.58 1.87
C ALA A 52 -8.09 -9.88 0.79
N GLU A 53 -7.71 -10.54 -0.31
CA GLU A 53 -8.66 -10.94 -1.36
C GLU A 53 -9.75 -11.86 -0.81
N ALA A 54 -9.38 -12.87 -0.04
CA ALA A 54 -10.32 -13.83 0.53
C ALA A 54 -11.39 -13.19 1.45
N LEU A 55 -11.09 -12.02 2.02
CA LEU A 55 -12.00 -11.29 2.93
C LEU A 55 -12.69 -10.08 2.28
N GLY A 56 -12.56 -9.89 0.96
CA GLY A 56 -13.18 -8.77 0.25
C GLY A 56 -12.45 -7.44 0.41
N TRP A 57 -11.15 -7.48 0.73
CA TRP A 57 -10.28 -6.31 0.90
C TRP A 57 -9.44 -6.05 -0.36
N THR A 58 -10.03 -6.24 -1.55
CA THR A 58 -9.47 -5.87 -2.84
C THR A 58 -10.53 -5.17 -3.70
N GLY A 59 -10.09 -4.35 -4.64
CA GLY A 59 -10.97 -3.62 -5.56
C GLY A 59 -10.68 -2.13 -5.63
N GLU A 60 -11.32 -1.43 -6.56
CA GLU A 60 -11.08 0.00 -6.84
C GLU A 60 -11.44 0.96 -5.68
N HIS A 61 -12.20 0.50 -4.69
CA HIS A 61 -12.54 1.26 -3.49
C HIS A 61 -11.70 0.86 -2.28
N VAL A 62 -10.68 0.03 -2.49
CA VAL A 62 -9.80 -0.46 -1.43
C VAL A 62 -8.38 0.03 -1.67
N TRP A 63 -7.71 0.47 -0.60
CA TRP A 63 -6.28 0.77 -0.66
C TRP A 63 -5.58 0.38 0.63
N HIS A 64 -4.33 -0.02 0.50
CA HIS A 64 -3.50 -0.46 1.60
C HIS A 64 -2.29 0.45 1.80
N ALA A 65 -1.93 0.72 3.05
CA ALA A 65 -0.69 1.42 3.37
C ALA A 65 0.50 0.46 3.30
N HIS A 66 1.67 1.01 3.00
CA HIS A 66 3.00 0.39 2.95
C HIS A 66 3.21 -0.59 1.80
N CYS A 67 2.66 -1.78 1.85
CA CYS A 67 2.80 -2.82 0.82
C CYS A 67 4.27 -3.09 0.42
N VAL A 68 5.18 -3.07 1.41
CA VAL A 68 6.63 -3.21 1.20
C VAL A 68 6.99 -4.63 0.78
N GLN A 69 6.31 -5.61 1.37
CA GLN A 69 6.63 -7.04 1.27
C GLN A 69 5.74 -7.79 0.26
N LEU A 70 5.01 -7.08 -0.61
CA LEU A 70 4.22 -7.75 -1.67
C LEU A 70 5.15 -8.48 -2.63
N ASN A 71 4.77 -9.72 -2.97
CA ASN A 71 5.41 -10.47 -4.04
C ASN A 71 4.78 -10.16 -5.40
N ASP A 72 5.26 -10.80 -6.45
CA ASP A 72 4.83 -10.57 -7.81
C ASP A 72 3.35 -10.92 -8.02
N ASP A 73 2.89 -12.03 -7.47
CA ASP A 73 1.51 -12.50 -7.59
C ASP A 73 0.54 -11.54 -6.89
N GLU A 74 0.92 -11.00 -5.72
CA GLU A 74 0.14 -10.01 -4.98
C GLU A 74 0.10 -8.65 -5.72
N ILE A 75 1.19 -8.25 -6.38
CA ILE A 75 1.21 -7.05 -7.24
C ILE A 75 0.29 -7.24 -8.44
N ASP A 76 0.31 -8.38 -9.09
CA ASP A 76 -0.58 -8.72 -10.20
C ASP A 76 -2.05 -8.78 -9.74
N LEU A 77 -2.31 -9.30 -8.54
CA LEU A 77 -3.63 -9.27 -7.92
C LEU A 77 -4.11 -7.82 -7.77
N PHE A 78 -3.29 -6.93 -7.21
CA PHE A 78 -3.67 -5.52 -7.01
C PHE A 78 -3.86 -4.77 -8.33
N ALA A 79 -3.06 -5.10 -9.34
CA ALA A 79 -3.21 -4.53 -10.68
C ALA A 79 -4.55 -4.94 -11.32
N ARG A 80 -4.91 -6.24 -11.32
CA ARG A 80 -6.16 -6.72 -11.92
C ARG A 80 -7.42 -6.29 -11.17
N THR A 81 -7.34 -6.12 -9.86
CA THR A 81 -8.45 -5.66 -9.01
C THR A 81 -8.51 -4.14 -8.87
N GLN A 82 -7.50 -3.42 -9.35
CA GLN A 82 -7.34 -1.97 -9.15
C GLN A 82 -7.29 -1.56 -7.68
N THR A 83 -6.76 -2.44 -6.82
CA THR A 83 -6.54 -2.14 -5.40
C THR A 83 -5.41 -1.13 -5.26
N GLY A 84 -5.65 -0.04 -4.55
CA GLY A 84 -4.70 1.06 -4.38
C GLY A 84 -3.62 0.79 -3.34
N VAL A 85 -2.48 1.46 -3.48
CA VAL A 85 -1.38 1.46 -2.51
C VAL A 85 -1.03 2.88 -2.09
N ALA A 86 -1.02 3.14 -0.79
CA ALA A 86 -0.51 4.37 -0.18
C ALA A 86 0.92 4.12 0.33
N HIS A 87 1.92 4.47 -0.47
CA HIS A 87 3.32 4.26 -0.12
C HIS A 87 3.82 5.32 0.88
N CYS A 88 4.44 4.89 1.99
CA CYS A 88 4.89 5.73 3.09
C CYS A 88 6.42 5.59 3.30
N PRO A 89 7.27 6.11 2.39
CA PRO A 89 8.70 5.81 2.40
C PRO A 89 9.44 6.25 3.66
N CYS A 90 9.13 7.41 4.23
CA CYS A 90 9.80 7.88 5.47
C CYS A 90 9.49 6.96 6.65
N SER A 91 8.22 6.56 6.81
CA SER A 91 7.82 5.60 7.82
C SER A 91 8.51 4.24 7.62
N ASN A 92 8.50 3.71 6.40
CA ASN A 92 9.14 2.43 6.08
C ASN A 92 10.64 2.43 6.39
N MET A 93 11.34 3.53 6.10
CA MET A 93 12.75 3.68 6.46
C MET A 93 12.97 3.74 7.97
N ARG A 94 12.14 4.53 8.67
CA ARG A 94 12.26 4.72 10.12
C ARG A 94 12.02 3.43 10.89
N LEU A 95 11.05 2.63 10.45
CA LEU A 95 10.67 1.36 11.05
C LEU A 95 11.49 0.17 10.52
N ALA A 96 12.41 0.43 9.58
CA ALA A 96 13.22 -0.59 8.90
C ALA A 96 12.39 -1.64 8.15
N SER A 97 11.18 -1.28 7.71
CA SER A 97 10.27 -2.18 6.98
C SER A 97 10.82 -2.60 5.61
N GLY A 98 11.67 -1.77 5.01
CA GLY A 98 12.29 -2.03 3.71
C GLY A 98 11.92 -0.99 2.63
N ILE A 99 12.19 -1.34 1.37
CA ILE A 99 11.87 -0.50 0.20
C ILE A 99 10.77 -1.17 -0.61
N ALA A 100 9.58 -0.57 -0.63
CA ALA A 100 8.46 -1.08 -1.42
C ALA A 100 8.79 -1.07 -2.93
N PRO A 101 8.36 -2.07 -3.71
CA PRO A 101 8.63 -2.18 -5.14
C PRO A 101 7.74 -1.26 -5.99
N VAL A 102 7.74 0.04 -5.67
CA VAL A 102 6.82 1.04 -6.25
C VAL A 102 6.90 1.10 -7.77
N ARG A 103 8.12 1.02 -8.33
CA ARG A 103 8.28 1.01 -9.78
C ARG A 103 7.55 -0.15 -10.42
N LYS A 104 7.70 -1.36 -9.86
CA LYS A 104 7.04 -2.56 -10.36
C LYS A 104 5.52 -2.43 -10.25
N MET A 105 5.01 -1.95 -9.12
CA MET A 105 3.57 -1.70 -8.95
C MET A 105 3.01 -0.78 -10.05
N ILE A 106 3.71 0.34 -10.32
CA ILE A 106 3.31 1.29 -11.37
C ILE A 106 3.33 0.62 -12.75
N ASP A 107 4.37 -0.14 -13.06
CA ASP A 107 4.52 -0.81 -14.37
C ASP A 107 3.47 -1.90 -14.57
N SER A 108 3.04 -2.57 -13.50
CA SER A 108 1.94 -3.53 -13.52
C SER A 108 0.55 -2.88 -13.57
N GLY A 109 0.44 -1.56 -13.37
CA GLY A 109 -0.83 -0.85 -13.42
C GLY A 109 -1.57 -0.74 -12.07
N VAL A 110 -0.89 -0.99 -10.95
CA VAL A 110 -1.44 -0.75 -9.61
C VAL A 110 -1.60 0.76 -9.40
N PRO A 111 -2.75 1.26 -8.91
CA PRO A 111 -2.89 2.64 -8.47
C PRO A 111 -1.98 2.91 -7.25
N VAL A 112 -0.99 3.79 -7.39
CA VAL A 112 -0.07 4.15 -6.30
C VAL A 112 -0.12 5.63 -5.99
N GLY A 113 -0.34 5.94 -4.72
CA GLY A 113 -0.22 7.28 -4.14
C GLY A 113 0.80 7.30 -3.00
N LEU A 114 0.98 8.46 -2.40
CA LEU A 114 1.87 8.64 -1.24
C LEU A 114 1.06 8.97 0.01
N GLY A 115 1.51 8.44 1.14
CA GLY A 115 1.04 8.77 2.48
C GLY A 115 2.19 9.22 3.37
N VAL A 116 1.90 10.05 4.37
CA VAL A 116 2.88 10.51 5.36
C VAL A 116 2.94 9.61 6.58
N ASP A 117 1.91 8.77 6.78
CA ASP A 117 1.73 7.93 7.96
C ASP A 117 1.62 8.73 9.28
N GLY A 118 1.68 8.05 10.42
CA GLY A 118 1.60 8.67 11.74
C GLY A 118 2.85 9.50 12.10
N SER A 119 2.67 10.53 12.92
CA SER A 119 3.76 11.43 13.34
C SER A 119 4.85 10.72 14.16
N SER A 120 4.55 9.58 14.76
CA SER A 120 5.53 8.77 15.48
C SER A 120 6.48 7.98 14.58
N SER A 121 6.03 7.64 13.37
CA SER A 121 6.79 6.89 12.37
C SER A 121 7.26 7.76 11.20
N SER A 122 6.70 8.95 11.01
CA SER A 122 7.15 9.94 10.04
C SER A 122 7.33 11.32 10.70
N ASP A 123 8.55 11.82 10.76
CA ASP A 123 8.92 13.00 11.55
C ASP A 123 8.25 14.30 11.07
N SER A 124 8.09 14.46 9.77
CA SER A 124 7.77 15.76 9.17
C SER A 124 6.33 15.91 8.72
N GLY A 125 5.60 14.81 8.47
CA GLY A 125 4.28 14.84 7.84
C GLY A 125 4.24 15.60 6.51
N HIS A 126 5.37 15.64 5.78
CA HIS A 126 5.57 16.50 4.62
C HIS A 126 5.54 15.72 3.31
N LEU A 127 4.42 15.75 2.58
CA LEU A 127 4.18 14.92 1.40
C LEU A 127 5.21 15.11 0.28
N LEU A 128 5.79 16.32 0.07
CA LEU A 128 6.86 16.51 -0.90
C LEU A 128 8.19 15.84 -0.46
N ASN A 129 8.41 15.69 0.84
CA ASN A 129 9.52 14.88 1.33
C ASN A 129 9.30 13.40 1.02
N GLU A 130 8.07 12.88 1.20
CA GLU A 130 7.73 11.52 0.77
C GLU A 130 7.98 11.30 -0.72
N ALA A 131 7.60 12.26 -1.57
CA ALA A 131 7.88 12.21 -3.01
C ALA A 131 9.39 12.15 -3.31
N ARG A 132 10.19 12.98 -2.61
CA ARG A 132 11.66 12.96 -2.74
C ARG A 132 12.25 11.61 -2.31
N GLN A 133 11.83 11.09 -1.16
CA GLN A 133 12.32 9.81 -0.65
C GLN A 133 11.91 8.64 -1.56
N THR A 134 10.67 8.62 -2.03
CA THR A 134 10.22 7.62 -3.02
C THR A 134 11.15 7.60 -4.23
N MET A 135 11.42 8.76 -4.83
CA MET A 135 12.31 8.86 -5.98
C MET A 135 13.71 8.31 -5.68
N LEU A 136 14.29 8.71 -4.55
CA LEU A 136 15.66 8.32 -4.21
C LEU A 136 15.77 6.82 -3.91
N LEU A 137 14.83 6.27 -3.15
CA LEU A 137 14.81 4.84 -2.81
C LEU A 137 14.63 3.96 -4.05
N GLN A 138 13.72 4.32 -4.98
CA GLN A 138 13.54 3.57 -6.22
C GLN A 138 14.81 3.63 -7.09
N ARG A 139 15.55 4.74 -7.09
CA ARG A 139 16.83 4.86 -7.80
C ARG A 139 17.92 4.01 -7.16
N VAL A 140 18.01 3.99 -5.85
CA VAL A 140 18.96 3.11 -5.12
C VAL A 140 18.69 1.65 -5.43
N MET A 141 17.40 1.26 -5.49
CA MET A 141 16.99 -0.12 -5.71
C MET A 141 17.22 -0.59 -7.15
N SER A 142 16.99 0.27 -8.15
CA SER A 142 16.88 -0.16 -9.55
C SER A 142 17.55 0.78 -10.57
N GLY A 143 18.39 1.71 -10.12
CA GLY A 143 19.18 2.60 -10.99
C GLY A 143 18.63 4.02 -11.16
N ALA A 144 19.50 4.93 -11.56
CA ALA A 144 19.25 6.38 -11.56
C ALA A 144 18.06 6.84 -12.42
N ASN A 145 17.65 6.07 -13.42
CA ASN A 145 16.56 6.39 -14.33
C ASN A 145 15.23 5.71 -13.93
N ASN A 146 15.20 4.95 -12.83
CA ASN A 146 14.05 4.15 -12.43
C ASN A 146 12.80 4.99 -12.17
N LEU A 147 12.93 6.08 -11.41
CA LEU A 147 11.82 6.99 -11.11
C LEU A 147 12.26 8.45 -11.31
N THR A 148 11.53 9.19 -12.13
CA THR A 148 11.78 10.61 -12.37
C THR A 148 11.11 11.50 -11.31
N ALA A 149 11.61 12.73 -11.13
CA ALA A 149 10.98 13.71 -10.23
C ALA A 149 9.52 14.01 -10.61
N ARG A 150 9.21 14.05 -11.92
CA ARG A 150 7.83 14.24 -12.41
C ARG A 150 6.93 13.06 -12.02
N GLN A 151 7.40 11.83 -12.10
CA GLN A 151 6.64 10.66 -11.66
C GLN A 151 6.42 10.66 -10.15
N ALA A 152 7.45 10.98 -9.36
CA ALA A 152 7.33 11.10 -7.91
C ALA A 152 6.31 12.19 -7.50
N LEU A 153 6.35 13.35 -8.17
CA LEU A 153 5.35 14.41 -7.94
C LEU A 153 3.93 13.97 -8.36
N ARG A 154 3.81 13.18 -9.44
CA ARG A 154 2.51 12.62 -9.83
C ARG A 154 1.96 11.68 -8.75
N LEU A 155 2.78 10.84 -8.12
CA LEU A 155 2.35 9.97 -7.01
C LEU A 155 1.83 10.80 -5.82
N ALA A 156 2.48 11.92 -5.51
CA ALA A 156 2.07 12.83 -4.43
C ALA A 156 0.81 13.67 -4.74
N THR A 157 0.29 13.61 -5.95
CA THR A 157 -0.85 14.41 -6.40
C THR A 157 -1.92 13.53 -7.02
N ARG A 158 -1.86 13.32 -8.34
CA ARG A 158 -2.84 12.50 -9.08
C ARG A 158 -2.86 11.05 -8.61
N GLY A 159 -1.71 10.47 -8.24
CA GLY A 159 -1.64 9.12 -7.69
C GLY A 159 -2.50 8.95 -6.43
N GLY A 160 -2.44 9.92 -5.51
CA GLY A 160 -3.33 9.93 -4.35
C GLY A 160 -4.81 10.04 -4.71
N ALA A 161 -5.15 10.85 -5.71
CA ALA A 161 -6.53 10.96 -6.22
C ALA A 161 -6.99 9.65 -6.88
N ASP A 162 -6.11 9.01 -7.67
CA ASP A 162 -6.39 7.71 -8.30
C ASP A 162 -6.65 6.62 -7.23
N VAL A 163 -5.81 6.55 -6.17
CA VAL A 163 -5.97 5.63 -5.03
C VAL A 163 -7.28 5.83 -4.28
N LEU A 164 -7.70 7.09 -4.11
CA LEU A 164 -8.95 7.44 -3.43
C LEU A 164 -10.18 7.42 -4.37
N ASN A 165 -10.02 6.96 -5.61
CA ASN A 165 -11.04 6.96 -6.66
C ASN A 165 -11.70 8.33 -6.87
N ARG A 166 -10.91 9.41 -6.77
CA ARG A 166 -11.31 10.81 -7.00
C ARG A 166 -10.74 11.29 -8.34
N LYS A 167 -11.48 11.03 -9.43
CA LYS A 167 -11.02 11.25 -10.82
C LYS A 167 -11.49 12.60 -11.42
N ASP A 168 -12.20 13.42 -10.68
CA ASP A 168 -12.76 14.74 -11.03
C ASP A 168 -11.81 15.92 -10.77
#